data_2d649d7ef9109d2ee0601c27237e9793
#
_entry.id   2d649d7ef9109d2ee0601c27237e9793
#
_cell.length_a   1.000
_cell.length_b   1.000
_cell.length_c   1.000
_cell.angle_alpha   90.00
_cell.angle_beta   90.00
_cell.angle_gamma   90.00
#
_symmetry.space_group_name_H-M   'P 1'
#
loop_
_entity.id
_entity.type
_entity.pdbx_description
1 polymer ?
#
loop_
_entity_poly.entity_id
_entity_poly.type
_entity_poly.pdbx_seq_one_letter_code
_entity_poly.pdbx_strand_id
1 'polypeptide(L)'
;MHIMKTDLSLVVAEGEGQTVEFKERLSGLDREMVAFANASGGAIFVGIADSGEIHGIEITNELTSRVQDIARNCDPPVDVTLHKHRDLVLEVRVLEGRQKPHQCRDGFFLRNGPNAQKLKRSEIMAIALSTGVYRFDESLNTEFRYPQDFDRAALDDFLA
;
A
#
# COMPACT_ATOMS: atom_id res chain seq x y z
N MET A 1 -5.44 -23.00 12.40
CA MET A 1 -5.04 -22.30 11.17
C MET A 1 -3.53 -22.42 11.02
N HIS A 2 -3.06 -23.22 10.07
CA HIS A 2 -1.62 -23.35 9.82
C HIS A 2 -1.16 -22.06 9.14
N ILE A 3 -0.48 -21.21 9.88
CA ILE A 3 0.31 -20.13 9.28
C ILE A 3 1.45 -20.86 8.58
N MET A 4 1.44 -20.89 7.24
CA MET A 4 2.56 -21.38 6.48
C MET A 4 3.79 -20.56 6.86
N LYS A 5 4.72 -21.22 7.55
CA LYS A 5 5.96 -20.58 7.96
C LYS A 5 6.75 -20.26 6.69
N THR A 6 6.94 -19.01 6.39
CA THR A 6 7.71 -18.59 5.22
C THR A 6 9.11 -19.19 5.33
N ASP A 7 9.53 -19.94 4.33
CA ASP A 7 10.89 -20.45 4.27
C ASP A 7 11.81 -19.38 3.73
N LEU A 8 12.60 -18.79 4.62
CA LEU A 8 13.51 -17.70 4.30
C LEU A 8 14.53 -18.10 3.21
N SER A 9 14.94 -19.36 3.18
CA SER A 9 15.90 -19.84 2.19
C SER A 9 15.34 -19.82 0.77
N LEU A 10 14.06 -20.14 0.61
CA LEU A 10 13.36 -20.06 -0.68
C LEU A 10 13.18 -18.61 -1.11
N VAL A 11 12.80 -17.72 -0.18
CA VAL A 11 12.65 -16.27 -0.46
C VAL A 11 13.95 -15.66 -0.94
N VAL A 12 15.06 -15.98 -0.26
CA VAL A 12 16.39 -15.50 -0.68
C VAL A 12 16.80 -16.04 -2.05
N ALA A 13 16.49 -17.32 -2.33
CA ALA A 13 16.78 -17.95 -3.61
C ALA A 13 15.98 -17.34 -4.77
N GLU A 14 14.71 -16.98 -4.53
CA GLU A 14 13.85 -16.33 -5.53
C GLU A 14 14.24 -14.86 -5.76
N GLY A 15 14.68 -14.17 -4.70
CA GLY A 15 15.08 -12.77 -4.75
C GLY A 15 13.91 -11.80 -4.73
N GLU A 16 14.22 -10.52 -4.94
CA GLU A 16 13.25 -9.45 -5.02
C GLU A 16 12.34 -9.55 -6.25
N GLY A 17 11.12 -9.09 -6.13
CA GLY A 17 10.14 -9.13 -7.22
C GLY A 17 8.87 -8.37 -6.89
N GLN A 18 7.77 -8.71 -7.56
CA GLN A 18 6.48 -8.06 -7.40
C GLN A 18 5.95 -8.11 -5.96
N THR A 19 6.26 -9.16 -5.22
CA THR A 19 5.72 -9.40 -3.87
C THR A 19 6.78 -9.52 -2.78
N VAL A 20 8.06 -9.31 -3.11
CA VAL A 20 9.18 -9.46 -2.17
C VAL A 20 10.16 -8.30 -2.32
N GLU A 21 10.57 -7.73 -1.20
CA GLU A 21 11.60 -6.69 -1.09
C GLU A 21 12.57 -7.03 0.02
N PHE A 22 13.86 -6.72 -0.18
CA PHE A 22 14.90 -6.82 0.83
C PHE A 22 15.34 -5.44 1.29
N LYS A 23 15.57 -5.28 2.58
CA LYS A 23 16.10 -4.05 3.16
C LYS A 23 17.08 -4.38 4.29
N GLU A 24 18.21 -3.71 4.29
CA GLU A 24 19.15 -3.82 5.41
C GLU A 24 18.69 -3.00 6.62
N ARG A 25 17.96 -1.90 6.39
CA ARG A 25 17.55 -0.92 7.40
C ARG A 25 16.12 -0.43 7.13
N LEU A 26 15.60 0.37 8.06
CA LEU A 26 14.23 0.92 7.94
C LEU A 26 14.10 2.13 7.00
N SER A 27 15.20 2.70 6.51
CA SER A 27 15.13 3.86 5.61
C SER A 27 14.33 3.55 4.33
N GLY A 28 13.36 4.39 4.01
CA GLY A 28 12.49 4.20 2.85
C GLY A 28 11.48 3.06 2.96
N LEU A 29 11.29 2.50 4.15
CA LEU A 29 10.32 1.43 4.40
C LEU A 29 8.88 1.88 4.11
N ASP A 30 8.57 3.15 4.40
CA ASP A 30 7.26 3.76 4.10
C ASP A 30 6.92 3.72 2.61
N ARG A 31 7.89 3.99 1.74
CA ARG A 31 7.69 3.92 0.28
C ARG A 31 7.36 2.51 -0.18
N GLU A 32 8.09 1.53 0.33
CA GLU A 32 7.83 0.12 0.01
C GLU A 32 6.47 -0.35 0.54
N MET A 33 6.10 0.06 1.75
CA MET A 33 4.79 -0.25 2.32
C MET A 33 3.65 0.26 1.46
N VAL A 34 3.68 1.55 1.08
CA VAL A 34 2.62 2.10 0.22
C VAL A 34 2.64 1.51 -1.18
N ALA A 35 3.81 1.19 -1.73
CA ALA A 35 3.93 0.55 -3.03
C ALA A 35 3.25 -0.83 -3.04
N PHE A 36 3.46 -1.65 -2.03
CA PHE A 36 2.80 -2.94 -1.88
C PHE A 36 1.30 -2.80 -1.59
N ALA A 37 0.92 -1.88 -0.70
CA ALA A 37 -0.50 -1.65 -0.38
C ALA A 37 -1.31 -1.19 -1.60
N ASN A 38 -0.71 -0.38 -2.47
CA ASN A 38 -1.33 0.07 -3.72
C ASN A 38 -1.36 -1.01 -4.82
N ALA A 39 -0.53 -2.02 -4.72
CA ALA A 39 -0.55 -3.21 -5.58
C ALA A 39 -1.37 -4.34 -4.94
N SER A 40 -0.85 -5.53 -4.88
CA SER A 40 -1.52 -6.72 -4.32
C SER A 40 -0.97 -7.17 -2.97
N GLY A 41 -0.28 -6.28 -2.27
CA GLY A 41 0.43 -6.62 -1.04
C GLY A 41 1.77 -7.28 -1.31
N GLY A 42 2.46 -7.70 -0.27
CA GLY A 42 3.75 -8.35 -0.37
C GLY A 42 4.46 -8.45 0.97
N ALA A 43 5.72 -8.81 0.96
CA ALA A 43 6.54 -8.95 2.14
C ALA A 43 7.87 -8.21 1.99
N ILE A 44 8.25 -7.46 3.02
CA ILE A 44 9.53 -6.77 3.14
C ILE A 44 10.35 -7.49 4.20
N PHE A 45 11.53 -7.96 3.83
CA PHE A 45 12.45 -8.64 4.73
C PHE A 45 13.56 -7.69 5.15
N VAL A 46 13.49 -7.24 6.40
CA VAL A 46 14.48 -6.32 6.99
C VAL A 46 15.60 -7.12 7.66
N GLY A 47 16.83 -6.82 7.30
CA GLY A 47 18.03 -7.55 7.69
C GLY A 47 18.68 -8.32 6.55
N ILE A 48 18.19 -8.17 5.32
CA ILE A 48 18.73 -8.79 4.12
C ILE A 48 19.21 -7.70 3.17
N ALA A 49 20.41 -7.87 2.62
CA ALA A 49 20.97 -7.01 1.58
C ALA A 49 20.30 -7.26 0.22
N ASP A 50 20.39 -6.31 -0.70
CA ASP A 50 19.88 -6.44 -2.07
C ASP A 50 20.44 -7.66 -2.80
N SER A 51 21.66 -8.09 -2.43
CA SER A 51 22.28 -9.32 -2.94
C SER A 51 21.63 -10.61 -2.46
N GLY A 52 20.73 -10.54 -1.46
CA GLY A 52 20.16 -11.68 -0.78
C GLY A 52 20.98 -12.17 0.43
N GLU A 53 22.14 -11.54 0.71
CA GLU A 53 22.94 -11.88 1.88
C GLU A 53 22.24 -11.45 3.17
N ILE A 54 22.14 -12.37 4.14
CA ILE A 54 21.52 -12.10 5.42
C ILE A 54 22.55 -11.43 6.34
N HIS A 55 22.46 -10.11 6.47
CA HIS A 55 23.28 -9.34 7.41
C HIS A 55 22.71 -9.37 8.82
N GLY A 56 21.42 -9.57 8.95
CA GLY A 56 20.71 -9.54 10.21
C GLY A 56 20.47 -8.13 10.75
N ILE A 57 19.48 -8.03 11.62
CA ILE A 57 19.14 -6.81 12.34
C ILE A 57 18.73 -7.19 13.75
N GLU A 58 19.09 -6.37 14.75
CA GLU A 58 18.61 -6.58 16.11
C GLU A 58 17.12 -6.24 16.21
N ILE A 59 16.30 -7.26 16.48
CA ILE A 59 14.85 -7.11 16.54
C ILE A 59 14.43 -6.84 17.98
N THR A 60 14.32 -5.56 18.30
CA THR A 60 13.86 -5.06 19.61
C THR A 60 12.37 -4.68 19.54
N ASN A 61 11.75 -4.52 20.72
CA ASN A 61 10.38 -3.97 20.79
C ASN A 61 10.32 -2.55 20.23
N GLU A 62 11.39 -1.76 20.41
CA GLU A 62 11.51 -0.43 19.81
C GLU A 62 11.50 -0.49 18.27
N LEU A 63 12.26 -1.42 17.69
CA LEU A 63 12.28 -1.61 16.23
C LEU A 63 10.90 -1.98 15.70
N THR A 64 10.23 -2.94 16.32
CA THR A 64 8.89 -3.36 15.88
C THR A 64 7.85 -2.25 16.03
N SER A 65 7.92 -1.47 17.12
CA SER A 65 7.07 -0.30 17.31
C SER A 65 7.29 0.76 16.23
N ARG A 66 8.54 1.04 15.88
CA ARG A 66 8.87 1.97 14.79
C ARG A 66 8.32 1.52 13.44
N VAL A 67 8.39 0.23 13.15
CA VAL A 67 7.82 -0.32 11.91
C VAL A 67 6.30 -0.13 11.87
N GLN A 68 5.62 -0.38 12.98
CA GLN A 68 4.18 -0.16 13.10
C GLN A 68 3.82 1.32 12.99
N ASP A 69 4.61 2.22 13.58
CA ASP A 69 4.41 3.66 13.47
C ASP A 69 4.58 4.15 12.03
N ILE A 70 5.57 3.64 11.29
CA ILE A 70 5.75 3.95 9.87
C ILE A 70 4.51 3.57 9.07
N ALA A 71 3.97 2.38 9.28
CA ALA A 71 2.76 1.92 8.60
C ALA A 71 1.54 2.78 8.95
N ARG A 72 1.38 3.13 10.23
CA ARG A 72 0.28 3.96 10.73
C ARG A 72 0.34 5.40 10.22
N ASN A 73 1.55 5.95 10.00
CA ASN A 73 1.75 7.31 9.51
C ASN A 73 1.58 7.46 7.99
N CYS A 74 1.39 6.37 7.26
CA CYS A 74 0.93 6.45 5.87
C CYS A 74 -0.54 6.90 5.83
N ASP A 75 -0.96 7.46 4.71
CA ASP A 75 -2.32 7.99 4.53
C ASP A 75 -2.97 7.43 3.26
N PRO A 76 -4.05 6.64 3.37
CA PRO A 76 -4.52 5.96 4.59
C PRO A 76 -3.47 5.06 5.23
N PRO A 77 -3.59 4.71 6.51
CA PRO A 77 -2.66 3.78 7.16
C PRO A 77 -2.56 2.46 6.42
N VAL A 78 -1.36 1.89 6.40
CA VAL A 78 -1.08 0.59 5.77
C VAL A 78 -1.19 -0.50 6.83
N ASP A 79 -1.91 -1.57 6.52
CA ASP A 79 -2.02 -2.72 7.41
C ASP A 79 -0.82 -3.66 7.23
N VAL A 80 -0.14 -3.95 8.31
CA VAL A 80 1.02 -4.84 8.32
C VAL A 80 0.93 -5.88 9.42
N THR A 81 1.54 -7.05 9.18
CA THR A 81 1.82 -8.07 10.19
C THR A 81 3.32 -8.31 10.25
N LEU A 82 3.86 -8.56 11.45
CA LEU A 82 5.28 -8.72 11.67
C LEU A 82 5.61 -10.15 12.09
N HIS A 83 6.62 -10.74 11.45
CA HIS A 83 7.14 -12.07 11.79
C HIS A 83 8.66 -12.04 11.93
N LYS A 84 9.19 -12.69 12.97
CA LYS A 84 10.62 -12.82 13.19
C LYS A 84 11.14 -14.14 12.62
N HIS A 85 12.20 -14.06 11.85
CA HIS A 85 12.94 -15.23 11.36
C HIS A 85 14.28 -15.33 12.09
N ARG A 86 14.45 -16.36 12.92
CA ARG A 86 15.66 -16.64 13.68
C ARG A 86 16.23 -15.44 14.48
N ASP A 87 15.35 -14.51 14.89
CA ASP A 87 15.73 -13.25 15.56
C ASP A 87 16.76 -12.39 14.80
N LEU A 88 16.92 -12.62 13.49
CA LEU A 88 17.86 -11.92 12.62
C LEU A 88 17.18 -11.13 11.50
N VAL A 89 16.03 -11.58 11.03
CA VAL A 89 15.30 -10.96 9.94
C VAL A 89 13.87 -10.70 10.37
N LEU A 90 13.42 -9.46 10.18
CA LEU A 90 12.03 -9.08 10.42
C LEU A 90 11.27 -9.09 9.08
N GLU A 91 10.30 -9.96 8.95
CA GLU A 91 9.33 -9.94 7.85
C GLU A 91 8.20 -8.97 8.18
N VAL A 92 8.05 -7.97 7.34
CA VAL A 92 6.94 -7.03 7.37
C VAL A 92 6.01 -7.41 6.23
N ARG A 93 4.94 -8.09 6.55
CA ARG A 93 3.92 -8.47 5.56
C ARG A 93 2.93 -7.33 5.41
N VAL A 94 2.87 -6.78 4.20
CA VAL A 94 1.98 -5.69 3.83
C VAL A 94 0.73 -6.26 3.17
N LEU A 95 -0.43 -5.93 3.71
CA LEU A 95 -1.71 -6.32 3.16
C LEU A 95 -2.08 -5.39 1.98
N GLU A 96 -2.74 -5.94 0.98
CA GLU A 96 -3.33 -5.13 -0.08
C GLU A 96 -4.30 -4.10 0.51
N GLY A 97 -4.13 -2.84 0.14
CA GLY A 97 -4.97 -1.75 0.63
C GLY A 97 -6.38 -1.79 0.09
N ARG A 98 -7.37 -1.55 0.95
CA ARG A 98 -8.79 -1.44 0.57
C ARG A 98 -9.20 -0.04 0.15
N GLN A 99 -8.45 0.96 0.56
CA GLN A 99 -8.71 2.38 0.31
C GLN A 99 -7.57 3.01 -0.50
N LYS A 100 -7.22 2.38 -1.63
CA LYS A 100 -6.19 2.90 -2.53
C LYS A 100 -6.61 4.25 -3.15
N PRO A 101 -5.67 5.15 -3.44
CA PRO A 101 -4.23 5.01 -3.26
C PRO A 101 -3.77 5.42 -1.87
N HIS A 102 -2.79 4.70 -1.33
CA HIS A 102 -2.05 5.06 -0.13
C HIS A 102 -0.87 5.96 -0.48
N GLN A 103 -0.54 6.91 0.38
CA GLN A 103 0.64 7.75 0.27
C GLN A 103 1.49 7.69 1.53
N CYS A 104 2.78 7.92 1.38
CA CYS A 104 3.69 8.25 2.46
C CYS A 104 4.14 9.71 2.34
N ARG A 105 5.08 10.13 3.20
CA ARG A 105 5.63 11.49 3.17
C ARG A 105 6.18 11.89 1.80
N ASP A 106 6.80 10.96 1.08
CA ASP A 106 7.43 11.22 -0.23
C ASP A 106 6.45 11.12 -1.41
N GLY A 107 5.22 10.73 -1.18
CA GLY A 107 4.16 10.64 -2.19
C GLY A 107 3.56 9.25 -2.35
N PHE A 108 3.01 9.00 -3.54
CA PHE A 108 2.34 7.77 -3.90
C PHE A 108 3.30 6.88 -4.69
N PHE A 109 3.39 5.60 -4.30
CA PHE A 109 4.22 4.60 -4.97
C PHE A 109 3.40 3.37 -5.31
N LEU A 110 3.77 2.71 -6.39
CA LEU A 110 3.18 1.44 -6.84
C LEU A 110 4.29 0.42 -7.09
N ARG A 111 4.09 -0.80 -6.61
CA ARG A 111 5.02 -1.89 -6.90
C ARG A 111 4.91 -2.30 -8.36
N ASN A 112 6.03 -2.26 -9.06
CA ASN A 112 6.17 -2.69 -10.44
C ASN A 112 7.42 -3.57 -10.56
N GLY A 113 7.22 -4.90 -10.58
CA GLY A 113 8.30 -5.84 -10.43
C GLY A 113 9.06 -5.60 -9.12
N PRO A 114 10.40 -5.51 -9.14
CA PRO A 114 11.20 -5.27 -7.94
C PRO A 114 11.29 -3.79 -7.55
N ASN A 115 10.54 -2.89 -8.17
CA ASN A 115 10.66 -1.45 -7.96
C ASN A 115 9.41 -0.84 -7.30
N ALA A 116 9.62 0.07 -6.35
CA ALA A 116 8.60 0.99 -5.87
C ALA A 116 8.63 2.24 -6.77
N GLN A 117 7.72 2.31 -7.72
CA GLN A 117 7.64 3.39 -8.70
C GLN A 117 6.77 4.54 -8.20
N LYS A 118 7.31 5.76 -8.22
CA LYS A 118 6.53 6.95 -7.88
C LYS A 118 5.46 7.21 -8.92
N LEU A 119 4.22 7.35 -8.47
CA LEU A 119 3.07 7.60 -9.33
C LEU A 119 2.98 9.06 -9.76
N LYS A 120 2.57 9.27 -11.00
CA LYS A 120 2.22 10.58 -11.54
C LYS A 120 0.77 10.92 -11.19
N ARG A 121 0.42 12.20 -11.30
CA ARG A 121 -0.94 12.69 -10.99
C ARG A 121 -2.04 11.89 -11.71
N SER A 122 -1.89 11.63 -13.01
CA SER A 122 -2.88 10.88 -13.80
C SER A 122 -3.07 9.44 -13.30
N GLU A 123 -2.00 8.79 -12.89
CA GLU A 123 -2.02 7.44 -12.35
C GLU A 123 -2.71 7.40 -10.98
N ILE A 124 -2.42 8.39 -10.12
CA ILE A 124 -3.08 8.54 -8.81
C ILE A 124 -4.59 8.69 -8.99
N MET A 125 -5.01 9.58 -9.91
CA MET A 125 -6.43 9.79 -10.20
C MET A 125 -7.10 8.54 -10.77
N ALA A 126 -6.44 7.82 -11.66
CA ALA A 126 -6.95 6.57 -12.22
C ALA A 126 -7.18 5.50 -11.14
N ILE A 127 -6.26 5.34 -10.21
CA ILE A 127 -6.41 4.41 -9.08
C ILE A 127 -7.56 4.84 -8.18
N ALA A 128 -7.63 6.12 -7.81
CA ALA A 128 -8.69 6.66 -6.96
C ALA A 128 -10.10 6.43 -7.56
N LEU A 129 -10.25 6.65 -8.86
CA LEU A 129 -11.52 6.44 -9.56
C LEU A 129 -11.86 4.94 -9.68
N SER A 130 -10.88 4.08 -9.98
CA SER A 130 -11.10 2.64 -10.14
C SER A 130 -11.51 1.94 -8.84
N THR A 131 -11.05 2.44 -7.68
CA THR A 131 -11.36 1.87 -6.36
C THR A 131 -12.68 2.38 -5.77
N GLY A 132 -13.34 3.34 -6.43
CA GLY A 132 -14.61 3.90 -5.98
C GLY A 132 -14.53 4.80 -4.74
N VAL A 133 -13.32 5.17 -4.31
CA VAL A 133 -13.10 6.09 -3.17
C VAL A 133 -13.66 7.48 -3.49
N TYR A 134 -13.67 7.85 -4.77
CA TYR A 134 -14.24 9.10 -5.28
C TYR A 134 -15.27 8.82 -6.38
N ARG A 135 -16.46 8.37 -5.98
CA ARG A 135 -17.61 8.24 -6.88
C ARG A 135 -18.43 9.52 -6.81
N PHE A 136 -18.15 10.46 -7.68
CA PHE A 136 -18.90 11.71 -7.75
C PHE A 136 -20.35 11.52 -8.22
N ASP A 137 -20.63 10.47 -8.99
CA ASP A 137 -21.92 10.28 -9.66
C ASP A 137 -22.87 9.28 -8.95
N GLU A 138 -22.44 8.61 -7.91
CA GLU A 138 -23.26 7.61 -7.21
C GLU A 138 -23.84 8.05 -5.87
N SER A 139 -23.58 9.27 -5.41
CA SER A 139 -24.34 9.84 -4.30
C SER A 139 -25.75 10.18 -4.83
N LEU A 140 -26.64 9.20 -4.72
CA LEU A 140 -28.06 9.46 -4.90
C LEU A 140 -28.43 10.64 -4.00
N ASN A 141 -28.79 11.76 -4.61
CA ASN A 141 -29.40 12.83 -3.85
C ASN A 141 -30.76 12.33 -3.38
N THR A 142 -30.78 11.70 -2.22
CA THR A 142 -32.00 11.13 -1.60
C THR A 142 -33.01 12.21 -1.21
N GLU A 143 -32.58 13.48 -1.24
CA GLU A 143 -33.45 14.63 -0.99
C GLU A 143 -34.11 15.14 -2.29
N PHE A 144 -33.60 14.76 -3.48
CA PHE A 144 -34.17 15.17 -4.77
C PHE A 144 -35.51 14.44 -5.01
N ARG A 145 -36.56 15.20 -5.23
CA ARG A 145 -37.91 14.70 -5.52
C ARG A 145 -38.34 15.13 -6.92
N TYR A 146 -38.49 14.18 -7.81
CA TYR A 146 -39.05 14.42 -9.13
C TYR A 146 -40.59 14.31 -9.08
N PRO A 147 -41.35 15.20 -9.74
CA PRO A 147 -40.91 16.35 -10.56
C PRO A 147 -40.72 17.66 -9.79
N GLN A 148 -40.90 17.68 -8.46
CA GLN A 148 -40.98 18.89 -7.66
C GLN A 148 -39.68 19.70 -7.65
N ASP A 149 -38.55 18.98 -7.58
CA ASP A 149 -37.20 19.60 -7.50
C ASP A 149 -36.53 19.68 -8.89
N PHE A 150 -37.26 19.32 -9.95
CA PHE A 150 -36.73 19.36 -11.31
C PHE A 150 -37.02 20.72 -11.99
N ASP A 151 -35.94 21.46 -12.25
CA ASP A 151 -36.04 22.73 -12.99
C ASP A 151 -36.01 22.50 -14.50
N ARG A 152 -37.18 22.43 -15.11
CA ARG A 152 -37.32 22.24 -16.55
C ARG A 152 -36.86 23.45 -17.34
N ALA A 153 -37.01 24.66 -16.78
CA ALA A 153 -36.60 25.87 -17.47
C ALA A 153 -35.08 25.94 -17.62
N ALA A 154 -34.33 25.53 -16.57
CA ALA A 154 -32.88 25.44 -16.62
C ALA A 154 -32.41 24.39 -17.65
N LEU A 155 -33.14 23.28 -17.80
CA LEU A 155 -32.83 22.27 -18.81
C LEU A 155 -33.07 22.78 -20.23
N ASP A 156 -34.19 23.45 -20.44
CA ASP A 156 -34.56 24.01 -21.75
C ASP A 156 -33.57 25.10 -22.16
N ASP A 157 -33.10 25.93 -21.24
CA ASP A 157 -32.03 26.92 -21.46
C ASP A 157 -30.69 26.26 -21.81
N PHE A 158 -30.37 25.15 -21.18
CA PHE A 158 -29.14 24.40 -21.46
C PHE A 158 -29.16 23.71 -22.82
N LEU A 159 -30.35 23.29 -23.29
CA LEU A 159 -30.54 22.60 -24.56
C LEU A 159 -30.79 23.56 -25.74
N ALA A 160 -31.01 24.82 -25.47
CA ALA A 160 -31.18 25.84 -26.50
C ALA A 160 -29.82 26.29 -27.07
#